data_d694d9fffe75971ffd70f070ee3d29f8
#
_entry.id   d694d9fffe75971ffd70f070ee3d29f8
#
_cell.length_a   1.000
_cell.length_b   1.000
_cell.length_c   1.000
_cell.angle_alpha   90.00
_cell.angle_beta   90.00
_cell.angle_gamma   90.00
#
_symmetry.space_group_name_H-M   'P 1'
#
loop_
_entity.id
_entity.type
_entity.pdbx_description
1 polymer ?
#
loop_
_entity_poly.entity_id
_entity_poly.type
_entity_poly.pdbx_seq_one_letter_code
_entity_poly.pdbx_strand_id
1 'polypeptide(L)'
;MEEHSLIKGLKDGDNEDFRYIYEKYKEKLNSYVYYKIKNKSEAEDLVQEIFTKVYKNIGLYDETQSTFYNFLLSNANQIIAEYSRKNISREQKVE
;
A
#
# COMPACT_ATOMS: atom_id res chain seq x y z
N MET A 1 -6.44 1.64 20.88
CA MET A 1 -5.35 0.68 20.71
C MET A 1 -4.18 1.36 20.01
N GLU A 2 -2.99 1.19 20.55
CA GLU A 2 -1.80 1.81 19.97
C GLU A 2 -1.35 1.11 18.70
N GLU A 3 -0.86 1.89 17.74
CA GLU A 3 -0.38 1.38 16.47
C GLU A 3 0.75 0.36 16.64
N HIS A 4 1.61 0.58 17.62
CA HIS A 4 2.70 -0.36 17.93
C HIS A 4 2.16 -1.78 18.19
N SER A 5 1.12 -1.90 19.00
CA SER A 5 0.50 -3.20 19.29
C SER A 5 -0.13 -3.82 18.04
N LEU A 6 -0.72 -3.00 17.19
CA LEU A 6 -1.31 -3.46 15.92
C LEU A 6 -0.26 -4.00 14.98
N ILE A 7 0.88 -3.30 14.88
CA ILE A 7 1.99 -3.74 14.02
C ILE A 7 2.53 -5.07 14.52
N LYS A 8 2.68 -5.22 15.83
CA LYS A 8 3.12 -6.48 16.40
C LYS A 8 2.15 -7.62 16.06
N GLY A 9 0.84 -7.34 16.13
CA GLY A 9 -0.17 -8.31 15.75
C GLY A 9 -0.07 -8.70 14.29
N LEU A 10 0.20 -7.74 13.41
CA LEU A 10 0.39 -8.02 11.98
C LEU A 10 1.57 -8.97 11.77
N LYS A 11 2.68 -8.72 12.47
CA LYS A 11 3.88 -9.57 12.36
C LYS A 11 3.61 -10.98 12.87
N ASP A 12 2.69 -11.11 13.83
CA ASP A 12 2.28 -12.39 14.39
C ASP A 12 1.17 -13.07 13.56
N GLY A 13 0.70 -12.40 12.49
CA GLY A 13 -0.31 -12.96 11.60
C GLY A 13 -1.75 -12.74 12.05
N ASP A 14 -2.00 -11.73 12.86
CA ASP A 14 -3.34 -11.43 13.38
C ASP A 14 -4.19 -10.73 12.32
N ASN A 15 -5.24 -11.43 11.85
CA ASN A 15 -6.12 -10.91 10.80
C ASN A 15 -7.00 -9.75 11.25
N GLU A 16 -7.36 -9.70 12.53
CA GLU A 16 -8.17 -8.58 13.04
C GLU A 16 -7.35 -7.30 13.09
N ASP A 17 -6.09 -7.40 13.49
CA ASP A 17 -5.20 -6.25 13.49
C ASP A 17 -4.93 -5.77 12.08
N PHE A 18 -4.82 -6.70 11.10
CA PHE A 18 -4.70 -6.33 9.70
C PHE A 18 -5.94 -5.55 9.24
N ARG A 19 -7.13 -6.03 9.57
CA ARG A 19 -8.38 -5.36 9.20
C ARG A 19 -8.43 -3.95 9.78
N TYR A 20 -8.03 -3.79 11.03
CA TYR A 20 -8.02 -2.48 11.68
C TYR A 20 -7.09 -1.50 10.95
N ILE A 21 -5.89 -1.93 10.63
CA ILE A 21 -4.91 -1.12 9.90
C ILE A 21 -5.44 -0.79 8.51
N TYR A 22 -6.03 -1.76 7.83
CA TYR A 22 -6.63 -1.55 6.51
C TYR A 22 -7.70 -0.46 6.55
N GLU A 23 -8.64 -0.57 7.48
CA GLU A 23 -9.72 0.40 7.61
C GLU A 23 -9.20 1.79 7.98
N LYS A 24 -8.15 1.84 8.79
CA LYS A 24 -7.57 3.11 9.20
C LYS A 24 -6.93 3.88 8.03
N TYR A 25 -6.27 3.18 7.14
CA TYR A 25 -5.47 3.83 6.08
C TYR A 25 -6.06 3.74 4.68
N LYS A 26 -7.10 2.95 4.48
CA LYS A 26 -7.67 2.67 3.17
C LYS A 26 -8.03 3.93 2.38
N GLU A 27 -8.78 4.83 2.98
CA GLU A 27 -9.23 6.03 2.28
C GLU A 27 -8.08 6.98 1.97
N LYS A 28 -7.19 7.16 2.93
CA LYS A 28 -6.04 8.03 2.76
C LYS A 28 -5.13 7.52 1.64
N LEU A 29 -4.89 6.22 1.63
CA LEU A 29 -4.07 5.61 0.60
C LEU A 29 -4.76 5.67 -0.76
N ASN A 30 -6.06 5.42 -0.79
CA ASN A 30 -6.83 5.48 -2.04
C ASN A 30 -6.76 6.88 -2.65
N SER A 31 -6.89 7.93 -1.84
CA SER A 31 -6.77 9.31 -2.32
C SER A 31 -5.38 9.58 -2.89
N TYR A 32 -4.34 9.10 -2.20
CA TYR A 32 -2.95 9.26 -2.64
C TYR A 32 -2.72 8.59 -4.00
N VAL A 33 -3.17 7.35 -4.14
CA VAL A 33 -3.00 6.59 -5.37
C VAL A 33 -3.81 7.22 -6.50
N TYR A 34 -5.06 7.58 -6.23
CA TYR A 34 -5.90 8.24 -7.23
C TYR A 34 -5.28 9.54 -7.74
N TYR A 35 -4.70 10.32 -6.82
CA TYR A 35 -4.03 11.56 -7.21
C TYR A 35 -2.91 11.28 -8.20
N LYS A 36 -2.20 10.18 -8.02
CA LYS A 36 -1.05 9.83 -8.87
C LYS A 36 -1.46 9.27 -10.23
N ILE A 37 -2.49 8.41 -10.28
CA ILE A 37 -2.80 7.69 -11.51
C ILE A 37 -4.05 8.20 -12.24
N LYS A 38 -4.91 8.98 -11.57
CA LYS A 38 -6.09 9.61 -12.16
C LYS A 38 -7.13 8.64 -12.73
N ASN A 39 -7.18 7.41 -12.23
CA ASN A 39 -8.15 6.40 -12.63
C ASN A 39 -8.71 5.74 -11.37
N LYS A 40 -10.00 5.99 -11.09
CA LYS A 40 -10.62 5.55 -9.84
C LYS A 40 -10.63 4.03 -9.68
N SER A 41 -11.04 3.33 -10.72
CA SER A 41 -11.13 1.87 -10.68
C SER A 41 -9.76 1.23 -10.47
N GLU A 42 -8.77 1.70 -11.21
CA GLU A 42 -7.42 1.16 -11.08
C GLU A 42 -6.76 1.56 -9.77
N ALA A 43 -7.10 2.75 -9.23
CA ALA A 43 -6.60 3.15 -7.92
C ALA A 43 -7.07 2.18 -6.84
N GLU A 44 -8.34 1.79 -6.88
CA GLU A 44 -8.90 0.83 -5.92
C GLU A 44 -8.19 -0.52 -6.00
N ASP A 45 -7.93 -1.00 -7.23
CA ASP A 45 -7.21 -2.25 -7.44
C ASP A 45 -5.78 -2.16 -6.92
N LEU A 46 -5.11 -1.04 -7.18
CA LEU A 46 -3.74 -0.84 -6.70
C LEU A 46 -3.68 -0.76 -5.18
N VAL A 47 -4.67 -0.13 -4.54
CA VAL A 47 -4.72 -0.07 -3.08
C VAL A 47 -4.76 -1.47 -2.48
N GLN A 48 -5.57 -2.37 -3.05
CA GLN A 48 -5.62 -3.76 -2.60
C GLN A 48 -4.26 -4.44 -2.76
N GLU A 49 -3.62 -4.21 -3.89
CA GLU A 49 -2.31 -4.76 -4.17
C GLU A 49 -1.25 -4.24 -3.20
N ILE A 50 -1.31 -2.95 -2.88
CA ILE A 50 -0.40 -2.32 -1.94
C ILE A 50 -0.53 -2.93 -0.55
N PHE A 51 -1.76 -3.08 -0.05
CA PHE A 51 -1.97 -3.68 1.26
C PHE A 51 -1.53 -5.14 1.29
N THR A 52 -1.74 -5.89 0.21
CA THR A 52 -1.27 -7.27 0.12
C THR A 52 0.25 -7.32 0.23
N LYS A 53 0.93 -6.42 -0.48
CA LYS A 53 2.39 -6.35 -0.43
C LYS A 53 2.90 -5.94 0.95
N VAL A 54 2.26 -4.95 1.56
CA VAL A 54 2.61 -4.50 2.92
C VAL A 54 2.46 -5.64 3.91
N TYR A 55 1.36 -6.38 3.83
CA TYR A 55 1.12 -7.51 4.71
C TYR A 55 2.20 -8.58 4.55
N LYS A 56 2.55 -8.91 3.31
CA LYS A 56 3.59 -9.90 3.04
C LYS A 56 4.96 -9.46 3.53
N ASN A 57 5.23 -8.16 3.47
CA ASN A 57 6.54 -7.60 3.83
C ASN A 57 6.58 -7.01 5.23
N ILE A 58 5.55 -7.26 6.04
CA ILE A 58 5.47 -6.62 7.36
C ILE A 58 6.66 -6.97 8.25
N GLY A 59 7.25 -8.14 8.05
CA GLY A 59 8.45 -8.55 8.78
C GLY A 59 9.65 -7.66 8.53
N LEU A 60 9.66 -6.95 7.41
CA LEU A 60 10.75 -6.02 7.06
C LEU A 60 10.54 -4.63 7.63
N TYR A 61 9.35 -4.35 8.15
CA TYR A 61 9.07 -3.04 8.72
C TYR A 61 9.80 -2.88 10.05
N ASP A 62 10.52 -1.78 10.19
CA ASP A 62 11.28 -1.45 11.39
C ASP A 62 10.79 -0.10 11.93
N GLU A 63 10.11 -0.13 13.07
CA GLU A 63 9.55 1.05 13.72
C GLU A 63 10.60 2.08 14.09
N THR A 64 11.86 1.65 14.28
CA THR A 64 12.95 2.56 14.62
C THR A 64 13.43 3.36 13.42
N GLN A 65 13.12 2.91 12.20
CA GLN A 65 13.60 3.55 10.97
C GLN A 65 12.57 4.47 10.36
N SER A 66 11.28 4.15 10.46
CA SER A 66 10.23 4.96 9.85
C SER A 66 8.89 4.71 10.51
N THR A 67 7.94 5.62 10.24
CA THR A 67 6.54 5.40 10.66
C THR A 67 5.92 4.34 9.77
N PHE A 68 4.83 3.73 10.27
CA PHE A 68 4.10 2.76 9.47
C PHE A 68 3.56 3.38 8.18
N TYR A 69 3.07 4.61 8.26
CA TYR A 69 2.54 5.28 7.07
C TYR A 69 3.63 5.47 6.00
N ASN A 70 4.85 5.82 6.43
CA ASN A 70 5.96 5.93 5.47
C ASN A 70 6.31 4.59 4.85
N PHE A 71 6.26 3.51 5.62
CA PHE A 71 6.45 2.16 5.09
C PHE A 71 5.36 1.83 4.06
N LEU A 72 4.12 2.16 4.37
CA LEU A 72 2.98 1.98 3.48
C LEU A 72 3.19 2.74 2.17
N LEU A 73 3.58 4.02 2.26
CA LEU A 73 3.81 4.85 1.08
C LEU A 73 4.99 4.36 0.24
N SER A 74 6.02 3.83 0.87
CA SER A 74 7.17 3.26 0.16
C SER A 74 6.71 2.10 -0.72
N ASN A 75 5.89 1.20 -0.17
CA ASN A 75 5.32 0.10 -0.95
C ASN A 75 4.38 0.62 -2.04
N ALA A 76 3.58 1.63 -1.73
CA ALA A 76 2.66 2.23 -2.70
C ALA A 76 3.43 2.80 -3.89
N ASN A 77 4.51 3.54 -3.63
CA ASN A 77 5.28 4.18 -4.68
C ASN A 77 5.94 3.15 -5.61
N GLN A 78 6.38 2.02 -5.07
CA GLN A 78 6.93 0.94 -5.89
C GLN A 78 5.87 0.38 -6.84
N ILE A 79 4.66 0.14 -6.35
CA ILE A 79 3.57 -0.39 -7.16
C ILE A 79 3.10 0.64 -8.20
N ILE A 80 3.00 1.91 -7.81
CA ILE A 80 2.63 2.98 -8.72
C ILE A 80 3.66 3.12 -9.84
N ALA A 81 4.95 3.03 -9.51
CA ALA A 81 6.02 3.12 -10.51
C ALA A 81 5.91 1.98 -11.52
N GLU A 82 5.65 0.76 -11.05
CA GLU A 82 5.46 -0.39 -11.94
C GLU A 82 4.25 -0.21 -12.84
N TYR A 83 3.15 0.28 -12.29
CA TYR A 83 1.93 0.56 -13.05
C TYR A 83 2.21 1.58 -14.15
N SER A 84 2.91 2.66 -13.81
CA SER A 84 3.21 3.73 -14.77
C SER A 84 4.09 3.22 -15.91
N ARG A 85 5.08 2.38 -15.60
CA ARG A 85 5.95 1.80 -16.63
C ARG A 85 5.18 0.90 -17.58
N LYS A 86 4.26 0.09 -17.05
CA LYS A 86 3.44 -0.81 -17.87
C LYS A 86 2.52 -0.01 -18.79
N ASN A 87 1.93 1.07 -18.29
CA ASN A 87 1.06 1.91 -19.08
C ASN A 87 1.80 2.63 -20.19
N ILE A 88 2.99 3.17 -19.91
CA ILE A 88 3.82 3.81 -20.92
C ILE A 88 4.17 2.81 -22.02
N SER A 89 4.56 1.59 -21.65
CA SER A 89 4.87 0.54 -22.62
C SER A 89 3.68 0.20 -23.49
N ARG A 90 2.48 0.12 -22.90
CA ARG A 90 1.26 -0.15 -23.66
C ARG A 90 0.95 0.96 -24.65
N GLU A 91 1.08 2.20 -24.24
CA GLU A 91 0.84 3.36 -25.09
C GLU A 91 1.80 3.37 -26.28
N GLN A 92 3.06 3.08 -26.02
CA GLN A 92 4.07 3.01 -27.07
C GLN A 92 3.77 1.89 -28.08
N LYS A 93 3.21 0.79 -27.63
CA LYS A 93 2.85 -0.33 -28.51
C LYS A 93 1.66 -0.03 -29.39
N VAL A 94 0.76 0.81 -28.94
CA VAL A 94 -0.45 1.16 -29.67
C VAL A 94 -0.14 2.13 -30.83
N GLU A 95 0.88 2.91 -30.69
CA GLU A 95 1.32 3.81 -31.74
C GLU A 95 2.12 3.07 -32.82
#